data_f41e4a3940159e9bb6cd3a69de283800
#
_entry.id   f41e4a3940159e9bb6cd3a69de283800
#
_cell.length_a   1.000
_cell.length_b   1.000
_cell.length_c   1.000
_cell.angle_alpha   90.00
_cell.angle_beta   90.00
_cell.angle_gamma   90.00
#
_symmetry.space_group_name_H-M   'P 1'
#
loop_
_entity.id
_entity.type
_entity.pdbx_description
1 polymer ?
#
loop_
_entity_poly.entity_id
_entity_poly.type
_entity_poly.pdbx_seq_one_letter_code
_entity_poly.pdbx_strand_id
1 'polypeptide(L)'
;MKWIRFTLDTHTEAVDILSYKLDEIGVEGIEIEDNMPLSEEDKKKMFVDILPDPVDNDGSAKVHFYMEPENCNPEKIMMQVQDIFQEIKDFCEIGKGTISLSETEDKDWINNWKTFFKPFRAAENIVIKPTWEDYESENDSDILIEIDPGIAFGTGSHETTKLCIQALEKYVKKGDSVLDVGCGSGILSIAALKLGAQHATAIDIDEVAVKVAAENMAVNQIPPSQYTLYDGDLITNHYMKVRAGLNHDIVVANILADVIVPLTGIIRPHLKKGGLYITSGIINTKEDEVRKALETNGFEILAVEHMKEWCCFIAR
;
A
#
# COMPACT_ATOMS: atom_id res chain seq x y z
N MET A 1 5.60 22.35 -5.06
CA MET A 1 4.86 23.56 -4.66
C MET A 1 5.33 23.93 -3.26
N LYS A 2 5.29 25.20 -2.85
CA LYS A 2 5.60 25.57 -1.46
C LYS A 2 4.30 25.67 -0.69
N TRP A 3 4.32 25.17 0.55
CA TRP A 3 3.18 25.22 1.46
C TRP A 3 3.60 25.84 2.78
N ILE A 4 2.69 26.52 3.42
CA ILE A 4 2.83 26.94 4.80
C ILE A 4 2.10 25.91 5.65
N ARG A 5 2.84 25.19 6.49
CA ARG A 5 2.30 24.26 7.48
C ARG A 5 2.05 25.00 8.78
N PHE A 6 0.82 24.96 9.22
CA PHE A 6 0.41 25.40 10.55
C PHE A 6 0.31 24.19 11.46
N THR A 7 0.86 24.28 12.64
CA THR A 7 0.80 23.22 13.65
C THR A 7 0.21 23.79 14.93
N LEU A 8 -0.92 23.24 15.36
CA LEU A 8 -1.61 23.56 16.58
C LEU A 8 -1.28 22.48 17.62
N ASP A 9 -0.64 22.84 18.73
CA ASP A 9 -0.51 21.95 19.90
C ASP A 9 -1.74 22.14 20.79
N THR A 10 -2.53 21.08 20.94
CA THR A 10 -3.83 21.12 21.62
C THR A 10 -4.06 19.87 22.49
N HIS A 11 -5.29 19.68 22.95
CA HIS A 11 -5.76 18.50 23.65
C HIS A 11 -6.80 17.75 22.79
N THR A 12 -6.91 16.45 22.96
CA THR A 12 -7.83 15.60 22.19
C THR A 12 -9.28 16.04 22.28
N GLU A 13 -9.73 16.58 23.44
CA GLU A 13 -11.08 17.12 23.62
C GLU A 13 -11.38 18.33 22.73
N ALA A 14 -10.38 19.09 22.33
CA ALA A 14 -10.55 20.28 21.51
C ALA A 14 -10.54 19.99 20.01
N VAL A 15 -10.10 18.81 19.58
CA VAL A 15 -9.84 18.49 18.17
C VAL A 15 -11.09 18.65 17.30
N ASP A 16 -12.24 18.11 17.72
CA ASP A 16 -13.48 18.19 16.94
C ASP A 16 -13.98 19.64 16.78
N ILE A 17 -13.90 20.43 17.87
CA ILE A 17 -14.32 21.83 17.85
C ILE A 17 -13.35 22.65 17.01
N LEU A 18 -12.04 22.41 17.14
CA LEU A 18 -11.02 23.05 16.32
C LEU A 18 -11.22 22.74 14.84
N SER A 19 -11.48 21.48 14.51
CA SER A 19 -11.74 21.06 13.13
C SER A 19 -12.89 21.82 12.51
N TYR A 20 -13.99 21.94 13.22
CA TYR A 20 -15.15 22.72 12.78
C TYR A 20 -14.83 24.21 12.61
N LYS A 21 -14.14 24.81 13.57
CA LYS A 21 -13.77 26.23 13.55
C LYS A 21 -12.73 26.55 12.47
N LEU A 22 -11.83 25.64 12.15
CA LEU A 22 -10.88 25.76 11.06
C LEU A 22 -11.57 25.75 9.70
N ASP A 23 -12.58 24.90 9.52
CA ASP A 23 -13.43 24.90 8.32
C ASP A 23 -14.15 26.26 8.13
N GLU A 24 -14.68 26.87 9.20
CA GLU A 24 -15.32 28.20 9.16
C GLU A 24 -14.37 29.31 8.64
N ILE A 25 -13.07 29.20 8.85
CA ILE A 25 -12.06 30.15 8.35
C ILE A 25 -11.43 29.76 7.01
N GLY A 26 -11.96 28.69 6.36
CA GLY A 26 -11.59 28.29 5.00
C GLY A 26 -10.44 27.29 4.92
N VAL A 27 -10.18 26.52 5.97
CA VAL A 27 -9.23 25.40 5.95
C VAL A 27 -9.93 24.16 5.39
N GLU A 28 -9.55 23.72 4.19
CA GLU A 28 -10.23 22.61 3.48
C GLU A 28 -9.86 21.20 3.98
N GLY A 29 -8.77 21.06 4.73
CA GLY A 29 -8.31 19.77 5.24
C GLY A 29 -7.35 19.91 6.39
N ILE A 30 -7.42 18.96 7.32
CA ILE A 30 -6.56 18.89 8.50
C ILE A 30 -5.95 17.51 8.64
N GLU A 31 -4.78 17.44 9.25
CA GLU A 31 -4.11 16.23 9.70
C GLU A 31 -4.10 16.24 11.23
N ILE A 32 -4.50 15.13 11.85
CA ILE A 32 -4.56 15.01 13.32
C ILE A 32 -3.53 13.97 13.76
N GLU A 33 -2.63 14.38 14.66
CA GLU A 33 -1.72 13.49 15.37
C GLU A 33 -2.18 13.43 16.83
N ASP A 34 -2.69 12.28 17.27
CA ASP A 34 -3.05 12.04 18.67
C ASP A 34 -2.76 10.58 19.06
N ASN A 35 -2.88 10.29 20.37
CA ASN A 35 -2.71 8.96 20.92
C ASN A 35 -4.05 8.31 21.28
N MET A 36 -5.15 8.73 20.63
CA MET A 36 -6.46 8.13 20.84
C MET A 36 -6.50 6.69 20.34
N PRO A 37 -7.02 5.74 21.13
CA PRO A 37 -7.21 4.38 20.65
C PRO A 37 -8.19 4.36 19.47
N LEU A 38 -7.80 3.72 18.37
CA LEU A 38 -8.66 3.55 17.20
C LEU A 38 -9.93 2.78 17.55
N SER A 39 -11.08 3.24 17.09
CA SER A 39 -12.33 2.50 17.23
C SER A 39 -12.29 1.22 16.38
N GLU A 40 -13.12 0.21 16.75
CA GLU A 40 -13.23 -1.02 15.95
C GLU A 40 -13.76 -0.77 14.52
N GLU A 41 -14.47 0.33 14.32
CA GLU A 41 -14.93 0.74 13.00
C GLU A 41 -13.82 1.36 12.16
N ASP A 42 -12.97 2.19 12.77
CA ASP A 42 -11.81 2.78 12.11
C ASP A 42 -10.75 1.73 11.78
N LYS A 43 -10.51 0.79 12.69
CA LYS A 43 -9.63 -0.37 12.43
C LYS A 43 -10.05 -1.14 11.17
N LYS A 44 -11.37 -1.37 11.00
CA LYS A 44 -11.89 -2.04 9.80
C LYS A 44 -11.73 -1.21 8.53
N LYS A 45 -11.82 0.11 8.62
CA LYS A 45 -11.66 1.02 7.47
C LYS A 45 -10.21 1.18 7.02
N MET A 46 -9.27 1.03 7.95
CA MET A 46 -7.85 1.21 7.66
C MET A 46 -7.21 0.08 6.86
N PHE A 47 -7.88 -1.08 6.73
CA PHE A 47 -7.33 -2.27 6.03
C PHE A 47 -5.92 -2.64 6.50
N VAL A 48 -5.67 -2.60 7.82
CA VAL A 48 -4.37 -2.88 8.43
C VAL A 48 -4.50 -4.04 9.41
N ASP A 49 -3.72 -5.11 9.21
CA ASP A 49 -3.72 -6.29 10.08
C ASP A 49 -2.88 -6.10 11.35
N ILE A 50 -1.87 -5.21 11.29
CA ILE A 50 -1.01 -4.88 12.44
C ILE A 50 -1.26 -3.42 12.81
N LEU A 51 -1.82 -3.23 13.98
CA LEU A 51 -1.99 -1.90 14.55
C LEU A 51 -0.72 -1.49 15.28
N PRO A 52 -0.38 -0.18 15.29
CA PRO A 52 0.69 0.32 16.15
C PRO A 52 0.44 -0.07 17.61
N ASP A 53 1.52 -0.31 18.37
CA ASP A 53 1.40 -0.53 19.79
C ASP A 53 0.66 0.66 20.44
N PRO A 54 -0.29 0.38 21.35
CA PRO A 54 -1.01 1.44 22.04
C PRO A 54 -0.02 2.32 22.82
N VAL A 55 0.01 3.59 22.49
CA VAL A 55 0.76 4.59 23.25
C VAL A 55 -0.14 5.10 24.37
N ASP A 56 0.44 5.39 25.55
CA ASP A 56 -0.33 5.98 26.65
C ASP A 56 -0.93 7.32 26.17
N ASN A 57 -2.26 7.40 26.20
CA ASN A 57 -2.96 8.63 25.87
C ASN A 57 -2.81 9.65 27.01
N ASP A 58 -1.94 10.62 26.80
CA ASP A 58 -1.71 11.73 27.72
C ASP A 58 -2.64 12.93 27.47
N GLY A 59 -3.60 12.77 26.53
CA GLY A 59 -4.52 13.81 26.10
C GLY A 59 -3.90 14.84 25.15
N SER A 60 -2.62 14.74 24.83
CA SER A 60 -2.00 15.65 23.86
C SER A 60 -2.43 15.32 22.43
N ALA A 61 -2.64 16.37 21.63
CA ALA A 61 -2.94 16.27 20.21
C ALA A 61 -2.26 17.39 19.44
N LYS A 62 -1.97 17.11 18.16
CA LYS A 62 -1.57 18.13 17.20
C LYS A 62 -2.52 18.13 16.02
N VAL A 63 -2.91 19.33 15.61
CA VAL A 63 -3.68 19.54 14.39
C VAL A 63 -2.81 20.31 13.40
N HIS A 64 -2.62 19.73 12.22
CA HIS A 64 -1.86 20.35 11.14
C HIS A 64 -2.79 20.72 10.00
N PHE A 65 -2.53 21.85 9.36
CA PHE A 65 -3.13 22.18 8.08
C PHE A 65 -2.16 22.94 7.21
N TYR A 66 -2.45 22.95 5.91
CA TYR A 66 -1.55 23.42 4.89
C TYR A 66 -2.24 24.48 4.04
N MET A 67 -1.55 25.58 3.72
CA MET A 67 -2.07 26.61 2.86
C MET A 67 -1.01 27.05 1.83
N GLU A 68 -1.46 27.36 0.63
CA GLU A 68 -0.59 27.91 -0.41
C GLU A 68 -0.15 29.34 -0.03
N PRO A 69 1.14 29.68 -0.14
CA PRO A 69 1.66 31.00 0.21
C PRO A 69 0.97 32.13 -0.53
N GLU A 70 0.54 31.88 -1.78
CA GLU A 70 -0.12 32.90 -2.64
C GLU A 70 -1.54 33.22 -2.17
N ASN A 71 -2.20 32.30 -1.48
CA ASN A 71 -3.59 32.40 -1.04
C ASN A 71 -3.72 32.61 0.48
N CYS A 72 -2.60 32.76 1.19
CA CYS A 72 -2.57 32.81 2.63
C CYS A 72 -1.90 34.05 3.17
N ASN A 73 -2.54 34.70 4.16
CA ASN A 73 -1.88 35.66 5.04
C ASN A 73 -1.60 34.98 6.39
N PRO A 74 -0.36 34.52 6.66
CA PRO A 74 -0.03 33.73 7.84
C PRO A 74 -0.35 34.43 9.15
N GLU A 75 -0.08 35.75 9.25
CA GLU A 75 -0.34 36.52 10.46
C GLU A 75 -1.85 36.57 10.77
N LYS A 76 -2.67 36.74 9.73
CA LYS A 76 -4.13 36.76 9.89
C LYS A 76 -4.65 35.43 10.36
N ILE A 77 -4.17 34.31 9.78
CA ILE A 77 -4.57 32.96 10.17
C ILE A 77 -4.14 32.66 11.61
N MET A 78 -2.93 33.03 11.99
CA MET A 78 -2.46 32.88 13.38
C MET A 78 -3.35 33.63 14.36
N MET A 79 -3.74 34.86 14.05
CA MET A 79 -4.66 35.62 14.90
C MET A 79 -6.03 34.93 15.00
N GLN A 80 -6.61 34.50 13.88
CA GLN A 80 -7.90 33.81 13.88
C GLN A 80 -7.86 32.52 14.70
N VAL A 81 -6.78 31.73 14.61
CA VAL A 81 -6.61 30.51 15.41
C VAL A 81 -6.43 30.84 16.88
N GLN A 82 -5.70 31.91 17.23
CA GLN A 82 -5.59 32.35 18.61
C GLN A 82 -6.93 32.79 19.20
N ASP A 83 -7.74 33.49 18.41
CA ASP A 83 -9.10 33.90 18.80
C ASP A 83 -9.98 32.64 19.02
N ILE A 84 -9.88 31.62 18.15
CA ILE A 84 -10.56 30.34 18.32
C ILE A 84 -10.15 29.68 19.64
N PHE A 85 -8.86 29.57 19.95
CA PHE A 85 -8.40 29.02 21.23
C PHE A 85 -8.94 29.81 22.42
N GLN A 86 -9.02 31.12 22.35
CA GLN A 86 -9.59 31.95 23.41
C GLN A 86 -11.11 31.71 23.57
N GLU A 87 -11.83 31.48 22.47
CA GLU A 87 -13.25 31.17 22.49
C GLU A 87 -13.54 29.80 23.12
N ILE A 88 -12.76 28.78 22.77
CA ILE A 88 -13.07 27.38 23.16
C ILE A 88 -12.50 26.98 24.53
N LYS A 89 -11.50 27.66 25.06
CA LYS A 89 -10.82 27.30 26.33
C LYS A 89 -11.77 27.26 27.54
N ASP A 90 -12.90 27.95 27.49
CA ASP A 90 -13.88 27.96 28.57
C ASP A 90 -14.86 26.77 28.48
N PHE A 91 -14.79 25.97 27.40
CA PHE A 91 -15.70 24.85 27.13
C PHE A 91 -15.01 23.51 27.10
N CYS A 92 -13.70 23.44 26.81
CA CYS A 92 -12.92 22.21 26.73
C CYS A 92 -11.46 22.45 27.10
N GLU A 93 -10.76 21.35 27.44
CA GLU A 93 -9.31 21.36 27.63
C GLU A 93 -8.62 21.62 26.28
N ILE A 94 -7.83 22.67 26.20
CA ILE A 94 -7.11 23.05 24.97
C ILE A 94 -5.61 22.70 24.99
N GLY A 95 -5.13 22.08 26.06
CA GLY A 95 -3.72 21.75 26.22
C GLY A 95 -2.83 22.99 26.18
N LYS A 96 -1.78 22.98 25.35
CA LYS A 96 -0.90 24.13 25.20
C LYS A 96 -1.58 25.32 24.51
N GLY A 97 -2.54 25.09 23.63
CA GLY A 97 -3.24 26.13 22.90
C GLY A 97 -2.30 27.02 22.09
N THR A 98 -1.27 26.43 21.48
CA THR A 98 -0.26 27.18 20.72
C THR A 98 -0.32 26.86 19.24
N ILE A 99 0.04 27.85 18.41
CA ILE A 99 0.20 27.68 16.97
C ILE A 99 1.62 28.01 16.56
N SER A 100 2.19 27.20 15.70
CA SER A 100 3.49 27.42 15.08
C SER A 100 3.42 27.30 13.57
N LEU A 101 4.38 27.92 12.90
CA LEU A 101 4.50 28.00 11.45
C LEU A 101 5.78 27.31 11.01
N SER A 102 5.71 26.55 9.92
CA SER A 102 6.87 26.09 9.17
C SER A 102 6.58 26.17 7.67
N GLU A 103 7.61 26.46 6.88
CA GLU A 103 7.51 26.27 5.44
C GLU A 103 7.81 24.81 5.13
N THR A 104 7.02 24.21 4.24
CA THR A 104 7.27 22.87 3.71
C THR A 104 7.14 22.93 2.18
N GLU A 105 7.94 22.17 1.48
CA GLU A 105 7.79 21.99 0.05
C GLU A 105 7.22 20.60 -0.21
N ASP A 106 6.41 20.45 -1.26
CA ASP A 106 5.95 19.11 -1.71
C ASP A 106 7.11 18.11 -1.81
N LYS A 107 8.31 18.63 -2.16
CA LYS A 107 9.53 17.84 -2.25
C LYS A 107 9.99 17.23 -0.92
N ASP A 108 9.75 17.94 0.18
CA ASP A 108 10.23 17.51 1.51
C ASP A 108 9.36 16.37 2.05
N TRP A 109 8.09 16.38 1.72
CA TRP A 109 7.13 15.36 2.14
C TRP A 109 7.08 14.17 1.18
N ILE A 110 6.93 14.46 -0.12
CA ILE A 110 6.88 13.43 -1.18
C ILE A 110 8.21 12.69 -1.32
N ASN A 111 9.34 13.32 -1.02
CA ASN A 111 10.65 12.74 -1.27
C ASN A 111 11.39 12.26 -0.02
N ASN A 112 10.94 12.57 1.20
CA ASN A 112 11.66 12.16 2.41
C ASN A 112 11.73 10.63 2.55
N TRP A 113 10.68 9.90 2.21
CA TRP A 113 10.66 8.45 2.18
C TRP A 113 11.62 7.86 1.11
N LYS A 114 11.85 8.58 0.01
CA LYS A 114 12.79 8.17 -1.05
C LYS A 114 14.21 8.02 -0.53
N THR A 115 14.60 8.78 0.48
CA THR A 115 15.95 8.69 1.06
C THR A 115 16.18 7.37 1.80
N PHE A 116 15.11 6.73 2.28
CA PHE A 116 15.15 5.46 3.02
C PHE A 116 14.98 4.25 2.10
N PHE A 117 14.48 4.45 0.87
CA PHE A 117 14.29 3.37 -0.07
C PHE A 117 15.57 3.16 -0.89
N LYS A 118 16.35 2.16 -0.49
CA LYS A 118 17.63 1.78 -1.11
C LYS A 118 17.51 0.47 -1.86
N PRO A 119 18.38 0.19 -2.84
CA PRO A 119 18.43 -1.11 -3.51
C PRO A 119 18.58 -2.25 -2.49
N PHE A 120 17.87 -3.34 -2.71
CA PHE A 120 17.94 -4.52 -1.86
C PHE A 120 17.66 -5.81 -2.64
N ARG A 121 18.19 -6.92 -2.15
CA ARG A 121 17.95 -8.25 -2.71
C ARG A 121 16.65 -8.83 -2.14
N ALA A 122 15.69 -9.12 -3.02
CA ALA A 122 14.37 -9.65 -2.64
C ALA A 122 14.32 -11.20 -2.72
N ALA A 123 15.07 -11.78 -3.66
CA ALA A 123 15.21 -13.22 -3.85
C ALA A 123 16.66 -13.57 -4.27
N GLU A 124 16.96 -14.81 -4.62
CA GLU A 124 18.32 -15.26 -4.92
C GLU A 124 18.94 -14.43 -6.04
N ASN A 125 18.22 -14.21 -7.14
CA ASN A 125 18.70 -13.47 -8.29
C ASN A 125 17.90 -12.17 -8.55
N ILE A 126 16.95 -11.79 -7.69
CA ILE A 126 16.13 -10.59 -7.91
C ILE A 126 16.55 -9.48 -6.97
N VAL A 127 16.93 -8.35 -7.56
CA VAL A 127 17.26 -7.12 -6.88
C VAL A 127 16.22 -6.06 -7.25
N ILE A 128 15.68 -5.40 -6.23
CA ILE A 128 14.76 -4.27 -6.39
C ILE A 128 15.50 -3.00 -6.07
N LYS A 129 15.37 -2.01 -6.94
CA LYS A 129 15.89 -0.67 -6.71
C LYS A 129 14.85 0.39 -7.04
N PRO A 130 14.87 1.54 -6.36
CA PRO A 130 14.11 2.70 -6.81
C PRO A 130 14.72 3.28 -8.10
N THR A 131 13.88 3.99 -8.87
CA THR A 131 14.31 4.61 -10.14
C THR A 131 15.41 5.66 -9.98
N TRP A 132 15.51 6.30 -8.80
CA TRP A 132 16.47 7.39 -8.49
C TRP A 132 17.78 6.92 -7.85
N GLU A 133 17.96 5.62 -7.62
CA GLU A 133 19.21 5.06 -7.09
C GLU A 133 19.99 4.34 -8.18
N ASP A 134 21.29 4.53 -8.20
CA ASP A 134 22.19 3.72 -9.01
C ASP A 134 22.47 2.40 -8.30
N TYR A 135 22.60 1.34 -9.07
CA TYR A 135 22.97 0.01 -8.56
C TYR A 135 23.88 -0.70 -9.55
N GLU A 136 25.03 -1.10 -9.06
CA GLU A 136 25.94 -1.98 -9.81
C GLU A 136 25.64 -3.43 -9.40
N SER A 137 25.33 -4.27 -10.40
CA SER A 137 25.02 -5.68 -10.15
C SER A 137 26.19 -6.41 -9.54
N GLU A 138 25.96 -7.15 -8.47
CA GLU A 138 26.97 -7.95 -7.79
C GLU A 138 27.21 -9.29 -8.50
N ASN A 139 26.21 -9.78 -9.24
CA ASN A 139 26.27 -11.06 -9.96
C ASN A 139 25.71 -10.91 -11.38
N ASP A 140 26.31 -11.60 -12.33
CA ASP A 140 25.84 -11.62 -13.73
C ASP A 140 24.41 -12.18 -13.90
N SER A 141 23.94 -12.94 -12.92
CA SER A 141 22.57 -13.51 -12.91
C SER A 141 21.52 -12.59 -12.32
N ASP A 142 21.89 -11.41 -11.81
CA ASP A 142 20.97 -10.51 -11.17
C ASP A 142 19.91 -9.98 -12.13
N ILE A 143 18.66 -10.17 -11.76
CA ILE A 143 17.49 -9.60 -12.42
C ILE A 143 17.10 -8.34 -11.67
N LEU A 144 17.33 -7.19 -12.32
CA LEU A 144 17.05 -5.90 -11.74
C LEU A 144 15.62 -5.49 -12.03
N ILE A 145 14.89 -5.14 -10.97
CA ILE A 145 13.53 -4.57 -11.03
C ILE A 145 13.59 -3.14 -10.50
N GLU A 146 13.25 -2.20 -11.36
CA GLU A 146 13.16 -0.78 -10.98
C GLU A 146 11.73 -0.43 -10.60
N ILE A 147 11.53 0.15 -9.41
CA ILE A 147 10.21 0.54 -8.92
C ILE A 147 10.20 1.99 -8.46
N ASP A 148 9.22 2.73 -8.93
CA ASP A 148 8.74 3.95 -8.29
C ASP A 148 7.31 3.68 -7.82
N PRO A 149 7.09 3.32 -6.57
CA PRO A 149 5.75 2.99 -6.08
C PRO A 149 4.85 4.22 -5.99
N GLY A 150 5.43 5.44 -5.98
CA GLY A 150 4.66 6.67 -5.81
C GLY A 150 3.80 6.60 -4.55
N ILE A 151 2.47 6.75 -4.73
CA ILE A 151 1.46 6.61 -3.67
C ILE A 151 0.81 5.22 -3.64
N ALA A 152 1.15 4.33 -4.58
CA ALA A 152 0.62 2.96 -4.61
C ALA A 152 1.38 2.06 -3.63
N PHE A 153 0.69 1.05 -3.11
CA PHE A 153 1.30 0.01 -2.29
C PHE A 153 2.24 -0.88 -3.13
N GLY A 154 3.31 -1.41 -2.52
CA GLY A 154 4.19 -2.38 -3.18
C GLY A 154 5.56 -1.84 -3.54
N THR A 155 6.30 -1.29 -2.56
CA THR A 155 7.73 -0.93 -2.71
C THR A 155 8.64 -2.14 -2.92
N GLY A 156 8.13 -3.35 -2.64
CA GLY A 156 8.90 -4.59 -2.67
C GLY A 156 9.68 -4.88 -1.39
N SER A 157 9.84 -3.92 -0.50
CA SER A 157 10.63 -4.10 0.73
C SER A 157 9.92 -4.92 1.80
N HIS A 158 8.58 -4.96 1.76
CA HIS A 158 7.76 -5.68 2.73
C HIS A 158 7.96 -7.20 2.62
N GLU A 159 7.88 -7.90 3.74
CA GLU A 159 8.08 -9.34 3.86
C GLU A 159 7.16 -10.14 2.93
N THR A 160 5.90 -9.75 2.83
CA THR A 160 4.91 -10.42 1.98
C THR A 160 5.25 -10.35 0.50
N THR A 161 5.76 -9.21 0.04
CA THR A 161 6.21 -9.03 -1.34
C THR A 161 7.44 -9.87 -1.63
N LYS A 162 8.41 -9.90 -0.69
CA LYS A 162 9.60 -10.77 -0.81
C LYS A 162 9.22 -12.23 -0.89
N LEU A 163 8.31 -12.70 -0.05
CA LEU A 163 7.80 -14.07 -0.08
C LEU A 163 7.18 -14.43 -1.43
N CYS A 164 6.34 -13.55 -1.99
CA CYS A 164 5.77 -13.75 -3.32
C CYS A 164 6.84 -13.78 -4.42
N ILE A 165 7.82 -12.86 -4.37
CA ILE A 165 8.91 -12.81 -5.35
C ILE A 165 9.77 -14.06 -5.29
N GLN A 166 10.11 -14.56 -4.10
CA GLN A 166 10.85 -15.82 -3.90
C GLN A 166 10.05 -17.02 -4.45
N ALA A 167 8.74 -17.03 -4.24
CA ALA A 167 7.88 -18.06 -4.82
C ALA A 167 7.83 -17.94 -6.35
N LEU A 168 7.70 -16.73 -6.91
CA LEU A 168 7.74 -16.53 -8.35
C LEU A 168 9.09 -16.96 -8.95
N GLU A 169 10.22 -16.61 -8.33
CA GLU A 169 11.55 -17.04 -8.79
C GLU A 169 11.68 -18.56 -8.86
N LYS A 170 11.12 -19.26 -7.88
CA LYS A 170 11.16 -20.73 -7.79
C LYS A 170 10.24 -21.43 -8.80
N TYR A 171 9.08 -20.85 -9.11
CA TYR A 171 8.01 -21.57 -9.80
C TYR A 171 7.69 -21.07 -11.20
N VAL A 172 8.00 -19.81 -11.56
CA VAL A 172 7.78 -19.28 -12.91
C VAL A 172 8.67 -20.01 -13.91
N LYS A 173 8.06 -20.41 -15.02
CA LYS A 173 8.76 -21.02 -16.15
C LYS A 173 8.63 -20.14 -17.38
N LYS A 174 9.58 -20.26 -18.26
CA LYS A 174 9.54 -19.56 -19.55
C LYS A 174 8.27 -19.90 -20.30
N GLY A 175 7.51 -18.87 -20.67
CA GLY A 175 6.27 -19.01 -21.42
C GLY A 175 5.00 -19.10 -20.57
N ASP A 176 5.11 -19.06 -19.25
CA ASP A 176 3.95 -19.05 -18.35
C ASP A 176 3.11 -17.79 -18.53
N SER A 177 1.81 -17.93 -18.31
CA SER A 177 0.88 -16.82 -18.14
C SER A 177 0.56 -16.62 -16.66
N VAL A 178 0.59 -15.36 -16.20
CA VAL A 178 0.38 -15.00 -14.81
C VAL A 178 -0.83 -14.10 -14.68
N LEU A 179 -1.65 -14.32 -13.65
CA LEU A 179 -2.69 -13.41 -13.19
C LEU A 179 -2.26 -12.84 -11.85
N ASP A 180 -2.15 -11.52 -11.74
CA ASP A 180 -1.77 -10.79 -10.54
C ASP A 180 -3.00 -10.03 -10.01
N VAL A 181 -3.50 -10.45 -8.83
CA VAL A 181 -4.73 -9.91 -8.24
C VAL A 181 -4.40 -9.01 -7.06
N GLY A 182 -4.75 -7.74 -7.16
CA GLY A 182 -4.30 -6.68 -6.25
C GLY A 182 -2.85 -6.31 -6.59
N CYS A 183 -2.61 -5.89 -7.84
CA CYS A 183 -1.25 -5.74 -8.36
C CYS A 183 -0.48 -4.56 -7.77
N GLY A 184 -1.15 -3.55 -7.19
CA GLY A 184 -0.50 -2.38 -6.62
C GLY A 184 0.46 -1.72 -7.60
N SER A 185 1.73 -1.61 -7.24
CA SER A 185 2.80 -1.08 -8.10
C SER A 185 3.13 -1.93 -9.34
N GLY A 186 2.53 -3.12 -9.49
CA GLY A 186 2.81 -4.07 -10.56
C GLY A 186 4.08 -4.91 -10.36
N ILE A 187 4.72 -4.83 -9.20
CA ILE A 187 6.02 -5.45 -8.94
C ILE A 187 6.03 -6.96 -9.14
N LEU A 188 4.96 -7.69 -8.76
CA LEU A 188 4.88 -9.14 -8.92
C LEU A 188 4.71 -9.53 -10.39
N SER A 189 3.91 -8.79 -11.13
CA SER A 189 3.78 -8.93 -12.58
C SER A 189 5.10 -8.68 -13.29
N ILE A 190 5.84 -7.62 -12.93
CA ILE A 190 7.16 -7.30 -13.49
C ILE A 190 8.15 -8.42 -13.16
N ALA A 191 8.18 -8.90 -11.91
CA ALA A 191 9.02 -10.01 -11.50
C ALA A 191 8.75 -11.26 -12.35
N ALA A 192 7.49 -11.65 -12.50
CA ALA A 192 7.10 -12.80 -13.31
C ALA A 192 7.55 -12.67 -14.77
N LEU A 193 7.36 -11.50 -15.39
CA LEU A 193 7.76 -11.24 -16.78
C LEU A 193 9.28 -11.29 -16.95
N LYS A 194 10.04 -10.70 -16.04
CA LYS A 194 11.52 -10.75 -16.07
C LYS A 194 12.07 -12.14 -15.81
N LEU A 195 11.34 -12.99 -15.08
CA LEU A 195 11.65 -14.41 -14.89
C LEU A 195 11.31 -15.27 -16.12
N GLY A 196 10.66 -14.70 -17.13
CA GLY A 196 10.39 -15.36 -18.41
C GLY A 196 8.93 -15.75 -18.64
N ALA A 197 8.00 -15.29 -17.82
CA ALA A 197 6.57 -15.40 -18.15
C ALA A 197 6.29 -14.71 -19.48
N GLN A 198 5.38 -15.28 -20.26
CA GLN A 198 5.01 -14.75 -21.58
C GLN A 198 4.07 -13.56 -21.46
N HIS A 199 3.17 -13.60 -20.50
CA HIS A 199 2.14 -12.58 -20.32
C HIS A 199 1.71 -12.47 -18.87
N ALA A 200 1.50 -11.24 -18.38
CA ALA A 200 0.91 -10.95 -17.09
C ALA A 200 -0.42 -10.20 -17.30
N THR A 201 -1.50 -10.71 -16.72
CA THR A 201 -2.74 -9.96 -16.53
C THR A 201 -2.77 -9.47 -15.09
N ALA A 202 -2.85 -8.17 -14.88
CA ALA A 202 -2.83 -7.57 -13.56
C ALA A 202 -4.10 -6.77 -13.31
N ILE A 203 -4.66 -6.90 -12.11
CA ILE A 203 -5.93 -6.29 -11.73
C ILE A 203 -5.76 -5.62 -10.38
N ASP A 204 -6.27 -4.40 -10.25
CA ASP A 204 -6.39 -3.72 -8.96
C ASP A 204 -7.74 -2.99 -8.88
N ILE A 205 -8.27 -2.85 -7.66
CA ILE A 205 -9.50 -2.07 -7.43
C ILE A 205 -9.25 -0.57 -7.48
N ASP A 206 -7.99 -0.15 -7.29
CA ASP A 206 -7.57 1.25 -7.32
C ASP A 206 -7.02 1.62 -8.70
N GLU A 207 -7.72 2.53 -9.39
CA GLU A 207 -7.30 3.07 -10.69
C GLU A 207 -5.90 3.73 -10.62
N VAL A 208 -5.54 4.31 -9.47
CA VAL A 208 -4.22 4.93 -9.27
C VAL A 208 -3.13 3.86 -9.25
N ALA A 209 -3.36 2.73 -8.59
CA ALA A 209 -2.42 1.60 -8.58
C ALA A 209 -2.19 1.07 -9.99
N VAL A 210 -3.25 0.94 -10.80
CA VAL A 210 -3.16 0.49 -12.20
C VAL A 210 -2.30 1.45 -13.05
N LYS A 211 -2.42 2.77 -12.84
CA LYS A 211 -1.57 3.75 -13.52
C LYS A 211 -0.11 3.63 -13.11
N VAL A 212 0.15 3.51 -11.82
CA VAL A 212 1.52 3.30 -11.29
C VAL A 212 2.12 2.00 -11.82
N ALA A 213 1.34 0.91 -11.89
CA ALA A 213 1.79 -0.34 -12.48
C ALA A 213 2.20 -0.17 -13.95
N ALA A 214 1.43 0.59 -14.73
CA ALA A 214 1.76 0.88 -16.14
C ALA A 214 3.07 1.68 -16.27
N GLU A 215 3.30 2.67 -15.40
CA GLU A 215 4.54 3.45 -15.35
C GLU A 215 5.74 2.56 -14.99
N ASN A 216 5.60 1.71 -13.98
CA ASN A 216 6.63 0.76 -13.60
C ASN A 216 6.92 -0.29 -14.67
N MET A 217 5.91 -0.77 -15.41
CA MET A 217 6.13 -1.63 -16.58
C MET A 217 7.00 -0.93 -17.63
N ALA A 218 6.72 0.35 -17.91
CA ALA A 218 7.50 1.14 -18.88
C ALA A 218 8.94 1.37 -18.40
N VAL A 219 9.14 1.71 -17.13
CA VAL A 219 10.47 1.86 -16.51
C VAL A 219 11.29 0.58 -16.66
N ASN A 220 10.67 -0.58 -16.46
CA ASN A 220 11.32 -1.89 -16.61
C ASN A 220 11.44 -2.36 -18.07
N GLN A 221 11.06 -1.53 -19.04
CA GLN A 221 11.13 -1.82 -20.49
C GLN A 221 10.30 -3.06 -20.88
N ILE A 222 9.22 -3.34 -20.14
CA ILE A 222 8.29 -4.42 -20.47
C ILE A 222 7.42 -4.00 -21.67
N PRO A 223 7.44 -4.73 -22.78
CA PRO A 223 6.60 -4.39 -23.94
C PRO A 223 5.11 -4.44 -23.61
N PRO A 224 4.28 -3.50 -24.08
CA PRO A 224 2.83 -3.51 -23.87
C PRO A 224 2.12 -4.79 -24.35
N SER A 225 2.74 -5.56 -25.24
CA SER A 225 2.20 -6.85 -25.70
C SER A 225 2.36 -7.97 -24.66
N GLN A 226 3.15 -7.78 -23.61
CA GLN A 226 3.40 -8.79 -22.59
C GLN A 226 2.55 -8.61 -21.33
N TYR A 227 1.76 -7.55 -21.25
CA TYR A 227 0.90 -7.35 -20.08
C TYR A 227 -0.47 -6.77 -20.47
N THR A 228 -1.42 -6.97 -19.58
CA THR A 228 -2.73 -6.33 -19.62
C THR A 228 -3.10 -5.86 -18.23
N LEU A 229 -3.48 -4.60 -18.09
CA LEU A 229 -3.86 -4.00 -16.82
C LEU A 229 -5.35 -3.67 -16.81
N TYR A 230 -6.01 -3.95 -15.69
CA TYR A 230 -7.42 -3.63 -15.50
C TYR A 230 -7.65 -3.01 -14.12
N ASP A 231 -8.48 -2.00 -14.08
CA ASP A 231 -9.08 -1.47 -12.86
C ASP A 231 -10.40 -2.18 -12.58
N GLY A 232 -10.56 -2.72 -11.39
CA GLY A 232 -11.81 -3.36 -10.97
C GLY A 232 -11.67 -4.46 -9.94
N ASP A 233 -12.82 -4.90 -9.45
CA ASP A 233 -12.94 -5.94 -8.43
C ASP A 233 -13.21 -7.30 -9.07
N LEU A 234 -12.26 -8.22 -8.94
CA LEU A 234 -12.39 -9.58 -9.46
C LEU A 234 -13.44 -10.40 -8.67
N ILE A 235 -13.67 -10.09 -7.41
CA ILE A 235 -14.58 -10.87 -6.54
C ILE A 235 -16.03 -10.59 -6.89
N THR A 236 -16.40 -9.32 -6.96
CA THR A 236 -17.80 -8.90 -7.09
C THR A 236 -18.22 -8.63 -8.53
N ASN A 237 -17.28 -8.26 -9.42
CA ASN A 237 -17.59 -7.86 -10.79
C ASN A 237 -17.49 -9.02 -11.77
N HIS A 238 -18.64 -9.48 -12.27
CA HIS A 238 -18.70 -10.58 -13.25
C HIS A 238 -17.94 -10.26 -14.55
N TYR A 239 -17.98 -9.02 -15.02
CA TYR A 239 -17.28 -8.61 -16.23
C TYR A 239 -15.75 -8.68 -16.04
N MET A 240 -15.28 -8.35 -14.84
CA MET A 240 -13.86 -8.48 -14.48
C MET A 240 -13.40 -9.93 -14.50
N LYS A 241 -14.23 -10.87 -14.01
CA LYS A 241 -13.93 -12.31 -14.10
C LYS A 241 -13.68 -12.78 -15.53
N VAL A 242 -14.43 -12.23 -16.48
CA VAL A 242 -14.23 -12.53 -17.92
C VAL A 242 -12.94 -11.91 -18.44
N ARG A 243 -12.66 -10.65 -18.08
CA ARG A 243 -11.45 -9.93 -18.50
C ARG A 243 -10.16 -10.51 -17.93
N ALA A 244 -10.20 -11.00 -16.70
CA ALA A 244 -9.07 -11.66 -16.06
C ALA A 244 -8.55 -12.86 -16.86
N GLY A 245 -9.38 -13.42 -17.74
CA GLY A 245 -9.02 -14.61 -18.50
C GLY A 245 -9.12 -15.90 -17.70
N LEU A 246 -8.85 -17.00 -18.36
CA LEU A 246 -8.88 -18.34 -17.79
C LEU A 246 -7.55 -19.05 -18.07
N ASN A 247 -7.28 -20.12 -17.32
CA ASN A 247 -6.16 -21.02 -17.60
C ASN A 247 -4.76 -20.35 -17.51
N HIS A 248 -4.53 -19.52 -16.50
CA HIS A 248 -3.19 -19.06 -16.17
C HIS A 248 -2.35 -20.18 -15.55
N ASP A 249 -1.06 -20.15 -15.81
CA ASP A 249 -0.12 -21.08 -15.18
C ASP A 249 0.07 -20.77 -13.70
N ILE A 250 0.07 -19.47 -13.37
CA ILE A 250 0.20 -18.97 -12.01
C ILE A 250 -0.85 -17.88 -11.78
N VAL A 251 -1.50 -17.91 -10.63
CA VAL A 251 -2.20 -16.78 -10.05
C VAL A 251 -1.44 -16.34 -8.82
N VAL A 252 -1.12 -15.06 -8.71
CA VAL A 252 -0.48 -14.48 -7.53
C VAL A 252 -1.39 -13.40 -6.93
N ALA A 253 -1.44 -13.34 -5.60
CA ALA A 253 -2.19 -12.31 -4.86
C ALA A 253 -1.44 -11.97 -3.57
N ASN A 254 -1.03 -10.72 -3.43
CA ASN A 254 -0.41 -10.20 -2.21
C ASN A 254 -1.32 -9.13 -1.59
N ILE A 255 -2.37 -9.58 -0.92
CA ILE A 255 -3.46 -8.77 -0.38
C ILE A 255 -3.89 -9.31 1.00
N LEU A 256 -4.76 -8.58 1.70
CA LEU A 256 -5.19 -8.99 3.04
C LEU A 256 -5.92 -10.33 3.06
N ALA A 257 -5.74 -11.09 4.14
CA ALA A 257 -6.36 -12.40 4.36
C ALA A 257 -7.88 -12.36 4.18
N ASP A 258 -8.55 -11.30 4.65
CA ASP A 258 -10.01 -11.12 4.54
C ASP A 258 -10.48 -11.01 3.08
N VAL A 259 -9.59 -10.63 2.15
CA VAL A 259 -9.85 -10.60 0.70
C VAL A 259 -9.42 -11.92 0.04
N ILE A 260 -8.34 -12.54 0.51
CA ILE A 260 -7.87 -13.84 -0.01
C ILE A 260 -8.90 -14.95 0.19
N VAL A 261 -9.55 -14.98 1.36
CA VAL A 261 -10.55 -16.01 1.68
C VAL A 261 -11.69 -16.05 0.64
N PRO A 262 -12.43 -14.97 0.36
CA PRO A 262 -13.44 -14.97 -0.69
C PRO A 262 -12.85 -15.15 -2.10
N LEU A 263 -11.67 -14.60 -2.39
CA LEU A 263 -10.99 -14.77 -3.67
C LEU A 263 -10.71 -16.26 -3.95
N THR A 264 -10.28 -17.01 -2.95
CA THR A 264 -10.00 -18.44 -3.06
C THR A 264 -11.20 -19.24 -3.58
N GLY A 265 -12.43 -18.81 -3.21
CA GLY A 265 -13.67 -19.45 -3.67
C GLY A 265 -13.97 -19.28 -5.17
N ILE A 266 -13.35 -18.31 -5.81
CA ILE A 266 -13.64 -17.97 -7.22
C ILE A 266 -12.43 -18.10 -8.15
N ILE A 267 -11.22 -18.29 -7.62
CA ILE A 267 -9.99 -18.21 -8.42
C ILE A 267 -9.71 -19.46 -9.27
N ARG A 268 -10.27 -20.61 -8.88
CA ARG A 268 -10.01 -21.89 -9.54
C ARG A 268 -10.20 -21.89 -11.07
N PRO A 269 -11.25 -21.28 -11.66
CA PRO A 269 -11.43 -21.21 -13.10
C PRO A 269 -10.33 -20.43 -13.83
N HIS A 270 -9.65 -19.53 -13.12
CA HIS A 270 -8.56 -18.73 -13.70
C HIS A 270 -7.24 -19.50 -13.78
N LEU A 271 -7.12 -20.64 -13.11
CA LEU A 271 -5.94 -21.51 -13.13
C LEU A 271 -6.08 -22.65 -14.14
N LYS A 272 -4.99 -22.98 -14.81
CA LYS A 272 -4.84 -24.25 -15.54
C LYS A 272 -4.93 -25.43 -14.58
N LYS A 273 -5.24 -26.59 -15.11
CA LYS A 273 -5.10 -27.84 -14.34
C LYS A 273 -3.65 -28.01 -13.93
N GLY A 274 -3.40 -28.04 -12.62
CA GLY A 274 -2.05 -28.11 -12.05
C GLY A 274 -1.31 -26.75 -12.00
N GLY A 275 -1.98 -25.66 -12.36
CA GLY A 275 -1.48 -24.29 -12.14
C GLY A 275 -1.34 -23.96 -10.66
N LEU A 276 -0.54 -22.94 -10.36
CA LEU A 276 -0.20 -22.56 -8.98
C LEU A 276 -0.97 -21.32 -8.54
N TYR A 277 -1.48 -21.35 -7.33
CA TYR A 277 -1.99 -20.20 -6.60
C TYR A 277 -0.99 -19.82 -5.51
N ILE A 278 -0.35 -18.65 -5.67
CA ILE A 278 0.61 -18.07 -4.73
C ILE A 278 -0.09 -16.92 -4.04
N THR A 279 -0.21 -16.97 -2.72
CA THR A 279 -0.91 -15.91 -1.99
C THR A 279 -0.19 -15.55 -0.70
N SER A 280 -0.04 -14.23 -0.46
CA SER A 280 0.60 -13.63 0.71
C SER A 280 -0.14 -12.35 1.11
N GLY A 281 0.39 -11.58 2.06
CA GLY A 281 -0.34 -10.52 2.74
C GLY A 281 -1.12 -11.08 3.94
N ILE A 282 -0.71 -12.25 4.42
CA ILE A 282 -1.40 -13.02 5.45
C ILE A 282 -0.56 -12.97 6.73
N ILE A 283 -1.11 -12.36 7.77
CA ILE A 283 -0.48 -12.41 9.09
C ILE A 283 -0.64 -13.80 9.71
N ASN A 284 0.35 -14.28 10.46
CA ASN A 284 0.37 -15.62 11.04
C ASN A 284 -0.89 -15.96 11.84
N THR A 285 -1.53 -14.99 12.47
CA THR A 285 -2.80 -15.20 13.20
C THR A 285 -3.98 -15.56 12.29
N LYS A 286 -3.88 -15.28 10.98
CA LYS A 286 -4.89 -15.59 9.95
C LYS A 286 -4.51 -16.82 9.10
N GLU A 287 -3.37 -17.46 9.37
CA GLU A 287 -2.87 -18.61 8.59
C GLU A 287 -3.89 -19.75 8.51
N ASP A 288 -4.46 -20.15 9.65
CA ASP A 288 -5.42 -21.27 9.71
C ASP A 288 -6.71 -20.97 8.94
N GLU A 289 -7.16 -19.71 8.93
CA GLU A 289 -8.34 -19.28 8.18
C GLU A 289 -8.12 -19.42 6.67
N VAL A 290 -6.98 -18.93 6.17
CA VAL A 290 -6.61 -19.05 4.75
C VAL A 290 -6.36 -20.50 4.36
N ARG A 291 -5.66 -21.28 5.19
CA ARG A 291 -5.45 -22.71 5.00
C ARG A 291 -6.77 -23.43 4.81
N LYS A 292 -7.73 -23.22 5.71
CA LYS A 292 -9.07 -23.81 5.63
C LYS A 292 -9.81 -23.39 4.35
N ALA A 293 -9.69 -22.14 3.94
CA ALA A 293 -10.28 -21.66 2.70
C ALA A 293 -9.70 -22.38 1.47
N LEU A 294 -8.37 -22.53 1.40
CA LEU A 294 -7.70 -23.25 0.32
C LEU A 294 -8.16 -24.71 0.26
N GLU A 295 -8.10 -25.44 1.38
CA GLU A 295 -8.49 -26.85 1.45
C GLU A 295 -9.98 -27.08 1.10
N THR A 296 -10.87 -26.20 1.63
CA THR A 296 -12.31 -26.29 1.36
C THR A 296 -12.63 -26.08 -0.12
N ASN A 297 -11.83 -25.25 -0.82
CA ASN A 297 -11.98 -25.01 -2.26
C ASN A 297 -11.15 -26.00 -3.11
N GLY A 298 -10.65 -27.08 -2.52
CA GLY A 298 -9.99 -28.19 -3.21
C GLY A 298 -8.57 -27.88 -3.69
N PHE A 299 -7.88 -26.92 -3.07
CA PHE A 299 -6.47 -26.68 -3.31
C PHE A 299 -5.62 -27.63 -2.46
N GLU A 300 -4.58 -28.19 -3.08
CA GLU A 300 -3.49 -28.88 -2.40
C GLU A 300 -2.42 -27.88 -2.03
N ILE A 301 -2.14 -27.69 -0.75
CA ILE A 301 -1.09 -26.79 -0.26
C ILE A 301 0.25 -27.52 -0.43
N LEU A 302 1.12 -26.95 -1.25
CA LEU A 302 2.45 -27.48 -1.55
C LEU A 302 3.50 -26.99 -0.56
N ALA A 303 3.40 -25.73 -0.15
CA ALA A 303 4.29 -25.10 0.82
C ALA A 303 3.61 -23.93 1.51
N VAL A 304 4.07 -23.62 2.71
CA VAL A 304 3.80 -22.37 3.41
C VAL A 304 5.14 -21.83 3.87
N GLU A 305 5.49 -20.65 3.35
CA GLU A 305 6.75 -19.99 3.67
C GLU A 305 6.46 -18.82 4.63
N HIS A 306 7.36 -18.60 5.59
CA HIS A 306 7.19 -17.57 6.61
C HIS A 306 8.34 -16.57 6.60
N MET A 307 8.03 -15.31 6.86
CA MET A 307 9.01 -14.26 7.08
C MET A 307 8.47 -13.31 8.15
N LYS A 308 9.09 -13.30 9.33
CA LYS A 308 8.58 -12.62 10.53
C LYS A 308 7.15 -13.07 10.86
N GLU A 309 6.23 -12.10 10.99
CA GLU A 309 4.81 -12.32 11.27
C GLU A 309 3.94 -12.65 10.05
N TRP A 310 4.54 -12.79 8.88
CA TRP A 310 3.82 -13.00 7.62
C TRP A 310 4.05 -14.37 7.02
N CYS A 311 3.05 -14.87 6.29
CA CYS A 311 3.18 -16.10 5.54
C CYS A 311 2.72 -15.99 4.08
N CYS A 312 3.19 -16.93 3.28
CA CYS A 312 2.84 -17.10 1.87
C CYS A 312 2.49 -18.56 1.61
N PHE A 313 1.34 -18.80 1.02
CA PHE A 313 0.91 -20.11 0.57
C PHE A 313 1.25 -20.32 -0.89
N ILE A 314 1.72 -21.50 -1.21
CA ILE A 314 1.87 -22.03 -2.56
C ILE A 314 0.95 -23.25 -2.66
N ALA A 315 -0.11 -23.17 -3.48
CA ALA A 315 -1.13 -24.19 -3.60
C ALA A 315 -1.48 -24.50 -5.06
N ARG A 316 -2.09 -25.66 -5.34
CA ARG A 316 -2.53 -26.03 -6.69
C ARG A 316 -3.88 -26.75 -6.71
#